data_81e240e85c5f9bb169ee908e1802a8a6
#
_entry.id   81e240e85c5f9bb169ee908e1802a8a6
#
_cell.length_a   1.000
_cell.length_b   1.000
_cell.length_c   1.000
_cell.angle_alpha   90.00
_cell.angle_beta   90.00
_cell.angle_gamma   90.00
#
_symmetry.space_group_name_H-M   'P 1'
#
loop_
_entity.id
_entity.type
_entity.pdbx_description
1 polymer ?
#
loop_
_entity_poly.entity_id
_entity_poly.type
_entity_poly.pdbx_seq_one_letter_code
_entity_poly.pdbx_strand_id
1 'polypeptide(L)'
;MSTWIWVPLAALRIIHDRQISRHGGASGTRDATLLEIGCTRPMNLAAYGDPDAFEIAAAYAYGIAKAHAFVDGNKRTAFVAAFTFLRLNGVFGRPDPAPGVRKMEDLASDNVSEAEFAAWLRKLSSGDV
;
A
#
# COMPACT_ATOMS: atom_id res chain seq x y z
N MET A 1 -8.59 -7.52 21.17
CA MET A 1 -7.78 -7.74 19.97
C MET A 1 -8.50 -7.25 18.74
N SER A 2 -7.81 -6.45 17.94
CA SER A 2 -8.37 -5.99 16.68
C SER A 2 -8.32 -7.12 15.66
N THR A 3 -9.43 -7.33 14.95
CA THR A 3 -9.48 -8.27 13.83
C THR A 3 -9.42 -7.46 12.54
N TRP A 4 -8.34 -7.62 11.80
CA TRP A 4 -8.12 -6.91 10.55
C TRP A 4 -8.61 -7.71 9.35
N ILE A 5 -9.15 -7.02 8.35
CA ILE A 5 -9.47 -7.62 7.06
C ILE A 5 -8.29 -7.35 6.15
N TRP A 6 -7.58 -8.40 5.77
CA TRP A 6 -6.38 -8.31 4.95
C TRP A 6 -6.71 -8.26 3.46
N VAL A 7 -5.84 -7.61 2.69
CA VAL A 7 -5.94 -7.63 1.22
C VAL A 7 -5.36 -8.96 0.74
N PRO A 8 -6.17 -9.85 0.15
CA PRO A 8 -5.66 -11.13 -0.33
C PRO A 8 -4.60 -10.97 -1.41
N LEU A 9 -3.66 -11.90 -1.48
CA LEU A 9 -2.61 -11.89 -2.50
C LEU A 9 -3.21 -11.86 -3.92
N ALA A 10 -4.27 -12.63 -4.15
CA ALA A 10 -4.97 -12.63 -5.44
C ALA A 10 -5.53 -11.25 -5.79
N ALA A 11 -6.04 -10.52 -4.79
CA ALA A 11 -6.55 -9.16 -5.01
C ALA A 11 -5.43 -8.20 -5.42
N LEU A 12 -4.23 -8.36 -4.89
CA LEU A 12 -3.08 -7.53 -5.26
C LEU A 12 -2.71 -7.70 -6.74
N ARG A 13 -2.80 -8.91 -7.25
CA ARG A 13 -2.57 -9.18 -8.68
C ARG A 13 -3.62 -8.51 -9.55
N ILE A 14 -4.88 -8.54 -9.12
CA ILE A 14 -5.97 -7.87 -9.82
C ILE A 14 -5.78 -6.35 -9.81
N ILE A 15 -5.39 -5.80 -8.67
CA ILE A 15 -5.08 -4.37 -8.54
C ILE A 15 -3.97 -3.99 -9.52
N HIS A 16 -2.89 -4.77 -9.55
CA HIS A 16 -1.78 -4.53 -10.45
C HIS A 16 -2.24 -4.54 -11.91
N ASP A 17 -2.98 -5.57 -12.32
CA ASP A 17 -3.47 -5.70 -13.69
C ASP A 17 -4.32 -4.49 -14.09
N ARG A 18 -5.16 -4.00 -13.19
CA ARG A 18 -5.97 -2.80 -13.42
C ARG A 18 -5.14 -1.54 -13.55
N GLN A 19 -4.10 -1.40 -12.74
CA GLN A 19 -3.21 -0.23 -12.83
C GLN A 19 -2.45 -0.21 -14.16
N ILE A 20 -1.96 -1.34 -14.60
CA ILE A 20 -1.30 -1.45 -15.91
C ILE A 20 -2.28 -1.14 -17.05
N SER A 21 -3.49 -1.68 -16.98
CA SER A 21 -4.53 -1.45 -17.97
C SER A 21 -4.91 0.04 -18.08
N ARG A 22 -5.01 0.73 -16.96
CA ARG A 22 -5.43 2.16 -16.91
C ARG A 22 -4.32 3.13 -17.26
N HIS A 23 -3.11 2.84 -16.82
CA HIS A 23 -2.00 3.81 -16.86
C HIS A 23 -0.85 3.38 -17.78
N GLY A 24 -0.94 2.19 -18.34
CA GLY A 24 0.13 1.65 -19.17
C GLY A 24 1.25 1.06 -18.32
N GLY A 25 2.25 0.53 -19.02
CA GLY A 25 3.39 -0.14 -18.42
C GLY A 25 3.42 -1.61 -18.81
N ALA A 26 4.50 -2.29 -18.44
CA ALA A 26 4.68 -3.70 -18.72
C ALA A 26 3.92 -4.56 -17.71
N SER A 27 3.16 -5.52 -18.21
CA SER A 27 2.41 -6.47 -17.39
C SER A 27 3.32 -7.58 -16.86
N GLY A 28 2.85 -8.27 -15.85
CA GLY A 28 3.47 -9.49 -15.34
C GLY A 28 4.08 -9.35 -13.97
N THR A 29 4.20 -10.50 -13.32
CA THR A 29 4.87 -10.64 -12.03
C THR A 29 6.32 -11.05 -12.28
N ARG A 30 7.27 -10.28 -11.78
CA ARG A 30 8.68 -10.59 -11.91
C ARG A 30 9.11 -11.67 -10.91
N ASP A 31 8.59 -11.58 -9.68
CA ASP A 31 8.93 -12.50 -8.61
C ASP A 31 7.78 -12.62 -7.61
N ALA A 32 7.07 -13.75 -7.68
CA ALA A 32 5.92 -14.01 -6.80
C ALA A 32 6.33 -14.12 -5.33
N THR A 33 7.52 -14.62 -5.05
CA THR A 33 8.03 -14.74 -3.68
C THR A 33 8.25 -13.38 -3.05
N LEU A 34 8.78 -12.42 -3.81
CA LEU A 34 8.95 -11.04 -3.33
C LEU A 34 7.60 -10.39 -3.04
N LEU A 35 6.57 -10.70 -3.82
CA LEU A 35 5.23 -10.19 -3.56
C LEU A 35 4.70 -10.73 -2.23
N GLU A 36 4.86 -12.02 -1.98
CA GLU A 36 4.46 -12.64 -0.71
C GLU A 36 5.19 -12.00 0.47
N ILE A 37 6.49 -11.79 0.34
CA ILE A 37 7.30 -11.15 1.40
C ILE A 37 6.79 -9.74 1.67
N GLY A 38 6.51 -8.95 0.63
CA GLY A 38 5.95 -7.61 0.79
C GLY A 38 4.61 -7.61 1.52
N CYS A 39 3.77 -8.62 1.26
CA CYS A 39 2.46 -8.75 1.89
C CYS A 39 2.54 -9.27 3.33
N THR A 40 3.62 -9.90 3.76
CA THR A 40 3.77 -10.34 5.14
C THR A 40 4.15 -9.20 6.08
N ARG A 41 4.72 -8.12 5.56
CA ARG A 41 5.13 -6.97 6.39
C ARG A 41 4.00 -6.40 7.23
N PRO A 42 2.82 -6.06 6.67
CA PRO A 42 1.71 -5.57 7.49
C PRO A 42 1.20 -6.59 8.49
N MET A 43 1.17 -7.87 8.12
CA MET A 43 0.75 -8.93 9.04
C MET A 43 1.70 -9.08 10.21
N ASN A 44 3.00 -9.02 9.97
CA ASN A 44 4.02 -9.09 11.00
C ASN A 44 3.92 -7.89 11.96
N LEU A 45 3.67 -6.70 11.41
CA LEU A 45 3.48 -5.51 12.22
C LEU A 45 2.31 -5.69 13.20
N ALA A 46 1.19 -6.22 12.71
CA ALA A 46 0.01 -6.50 13.53
C ALA A 46 0.25 -7.61 14.55
N ALA A 47 1.05 -8.63 14.20
CA ALA A 47 1.32 -9.77 15.07
C ALA A 47 2.25 -9.41 16.24
N TYR A 48 3.21 -8.51 16.03
CA TYR A 48 4.23 -8.19 17.01
C TYR A 48 4.09 -6.80 17.63
N GLY A 49 3.07 -6.07 17.28
CA GLY A 49 2.81 -4.73 17.81
C GLY A 49 1.33 -4.48 18.01
N ASP A 50 0.98 -3.21 18.15
CA ASP A 50 -0.40 -2.76 18.26
C ASP A 50 -0.63 -1.58 17.31
N PRO A 51 -0.49 -1.79 16.00
CA PRO A 51 -0.63 -0.71 15.03
C PRO A 51 -2.08 -0.31 14.83
N ASP A 52 -2.30 0.94 14.43
CA ASP A 52 -3.61 1.36 13.93
C ASP A 52 -3.75 1.00 12.43
N ALA A 53 -4.91 1.27 11.86
CA ALA A 53 -5.18 0.96 10.46
C ALA A 53 -4.22 1.70 9.51
N PHE A 54 -3.83 2.92 9.85
CA PHE A 54 -2.96 3.73 9.00
C PHE A 54 -1.52 3.22 9.01
N GLU A 55 -1.06 2.73 10.12
CA GLU A 55 0.25 2.10 10.22
C GLU A 55 0.32 0.81 9.41
N ILE A 56 -0.76 0.02 9.43
CA ILE A 56 -0.85 -1.21 8.61
C ILE A 56 -0.91 -0.86 7.12
N ALA A 57 -1.71 0.15 6.75
CA ALA A 57 -1.78 0.60 5.37
C ALA A 57 -0.42 1.10 4.86
N ALA A 58 0.32 1.83 5.69
CA ALA A 58 1.67 2.28 5.36
C ALA A 58 2.62 1.10 5.18
N ALA A 59 2.47 0.03 5.98
CA ALA A 59 3.27 -1.18 5.84
C ALA A 59 2.97 -1.89 4.51
N TYR A 60 1.71 -1.90 4.05
CA TYR A 60 1.37 -2.39 2.71
C TYR A 60 2.07 -1.58 1.63
N ALA A 61 1.96 -0.26 1.71
CA ALA A 61 2.57 0.63 0.72
C ALA A 61 4.08 0.43 0.66
N TYR A 62 4.74 0.42 1.80
CA TYR A 62 6.19 0.26 1.87
C TYR A 62 6.62 -1.13 1.39
N GLY A 63 5.97 -2.17 1.89
CA GLY A 63 6.32 -3.56 1.56
C GLY A 63 6.19 -3.85 0.07
N ILE A 64 5.09 -3.43 -0.54
CA ILE A 64 4.85 -3.68 -1.97
C ILE A 64 5.77 -2.82 -2.84
N ALA A 65 5.95 -1.54 -2.50
CA ALA A 65 6.82 -0.65 -3.28
C ALA A 65 8.28 -1.13 -3.24
N LYS A 66 8.76 -1.59 -2.09
CA LYS A 66 10.15 -2.05 -1.92
C LYS A 66 10.40 -3.45 -2.46
N ALA A 67 9.36 -4.26 -2.58
CA ALA A 67 9.50 -5.64 -3.05
C ALA A 67 9.90 -5.73 -4.53
N HIS A 68 9.49 -4.78 -5.34
CA HIS A 68 9.70 -4.80 -6.80
C HIS A 68 9.28 -6.14 -7.44
N ALA A 69 8.13 -6.67 -6.98
CA ALA A 69 7.66 -7.98 -7.37
C ALA A 69 7.06 -8.01 -8.79
N PHE A 70 6.56 -6.88 -9.27
CA PHE A 70 6.00 -6.75 -10.60
C PHE A 70 7.04 -6.15 -11.55
N VAL A 71 6.86 -6.41 -12.84
CA VAL A 71 7.73 -5.85 -13.87
C VAL A 71 7.65 -4.33 -13.87
N ASP A 72 6.43 -3.79 -13.70
CA ASP A 72 6.19 -2.35 -13.68
C ASP A 72 4.98 -2.07 -12.79
N GLY A 73 4.75 -0.81 -12.43
CA GLY A 73 3.57 -0.40 -11.68
C GLY A 73 3.60 -0.73 -10.20
N ASN A 74 4.77 -0.99 -9.62
CA ASN A 74 4.90 -1.36 -8.20
C ASN A 74 4.40 -0.27 -7.26
N LYS A 75 4.77 0.99 -7.50
CA LYS A 75 4.35 2.10 -6.63
C LYS A 75 2.85 2.37 -6.72
N ARG A 76 2.27 2.32 -7.93
CA ARG A 76 0.83 2.49 -8.11
C ARG A 76 0.05 1.38 -7.42
N THR A 77 0.50 0.14 -7.56
CA THR A 77 -0.12 -1.01 -6.91
C THR A 77 -0.03 -0.89 -5.38
N ALA A 78 1.13 -0.48 -4.86
CA ALA A 78 1.34 -0.26 -3.44
C ALA A 78 0.37 0.79 -2.87
N PHE A 79 0.20 1.89 -3.59
CA PHE A 79 -0.71 2.96 -3.20
C PHE A 79 -2.17 2.49 -3.13
N VAL A 80 -2.62 1.83 -4.19
CA VAL A 80 -4.00 1.31 -4.24
C VAL A 80 -4.21 0.23 -3.18
N ALA A 81 -3.23 -0.62 -2.93
CA ALA A 81 -3.31 -1.65 -1.89
C ALA A 81 -3.50 -1.04 -0.50
N ALA A 82 -2.77 0.03 -0.18
CA ALA A 82 -2.90 0.73 1.10
C ALA A 82 -4.33 1.27 1.30
N PHE A 83 -4.88 1.92 0.28
CA PHE A 83 -6.25 2.44 0.35
C PHE A 83 -7.30 1.34 0.33
N THR A 84 -7.03 0.23 -0.36
CA THR A 84 -7.92 -0.94 -0.33
C THR A 84 -7.99 -1.51 1.08
N PHE A 85 -6.86 -1.65 1.75
CA PHE A 85 -6.84 -2.10 3.14
C PHE A 85 -7.66 -1.18 4.04
N LEU A 86 -7.45 0.13 3.95
CA LEU A 86 -8.20 1.10 4.75
C LEU A 86 -9.69 0.97 4.50
N ARG A 87 -10.11 0.87 3.25
CA ARG A 87 -11.51 0.76 2.87
C ARG A 87 -12.15 -0.51 3.40
N LEU A 88 -11.45 -1.65 3.32
CA LEU A 88 -11.91 -2.92 3.87
C LEU A 88 -12.12 -2.85 5.38
N ASN A 89 -11.40 -1.98 6.05
CA ASN A 89 -11.45 -1.84 7.51
C ASN A 89 -12.22 -0.58 7.96
N GLY A 90 -13.09 -0.06 7.09
CA GLY A 90 -14.04 0.98 7.46
C GLY A 90 -13.52 2.41 7.36
N VAL A 91 -12.35 2.61 6.77
CA VAL A 91 -11.78 3.94 6.58
C VAL A 91 -11.93 4.33 5.10
N PHE A 92 -12.71 5.36 4.84
CA PHE A 92 -13.02 5.81 3.49
C PHE A 92 -12.42 7.18 3.23
N GLY A 93 -11.84 7.34 2.06
CA GLY A 93 -11.29 8.61 1.62
C GLY A 93 -10.68 8.43 0.24
N ARG A 94 -10.59 9.53 -0.49
CA ARG A 94 -9.93 9.56 -1.79
C ARG A 94 -8.82 10.58 -1.72
N PRO A 95 -7.56 10.17 -1.87
CA PRO A 95 -6.47 11.12 -1.94
C PRO A 95 -6.52 11.86 -3.26
N ASP A 96 -6.08 13.11 -3.24
CA ASP A 96 -5.79 13.83 -4.47
C ASP A 96 -4.63 13.10 -5.17
N PRO A 97 -4.75 12.77 -6.47
CA PRO A 97 -3.71 11.98 -7.15
C PRO A 97 -2.31 12.58 -7.13
N ALA A 98 -2.18 13.89 -7.29
CA ALA A 98 -0.87 14.52 -7.39
C ALA A 98 -0.04 14.40 -6.10
N PRO A 99 -0.58 14.75 -4.90
CA PRO A 99 0.13 14.51 -3.65
C PRO A 99 0.39 13.02 -3.39
N GLY A 100 -0.53 12.15 -3.83
CA GLY A 100 -0.39 10.70 -3.66
C GLY A 100 0.82 10.14 -4.40
N VAL A 101 1.00 10.53 -5.66
CA VAL A 101 2.16 10.09 -6.45
C VAL A 101 3.45 10.53 -5.78
N ARG A 102 3.54 11.79 -5.35
CA ARG A 102 4.73 12.32 -4.69
C ARG A 102 5.03 11.58 -3.38
N LYS A 103 4.01 11.33 -2.57
CA LYS A 103 4.18 10.61 -1.30
C LYS A 103 4.67 9.20 -1.51
N MET A 104 4.18 8.51 -2.54
CA MET A 104 4.65 7.16 -2.87
C MET A 104 6.10 7.17 -3.35
N GLU A 105 6.48 8.13 -4.15
CA GLU A 105 7.87 8.28 -4.58
C GLU A 105 8.79 8.53 -3.39
N ASP A 106 8.38 9.41 -2.48
CA ASP A 106 9.15 9.73 -1.28
C ASP A 106 9.27 8.51 -0.36
N LEU A 107 8.20 7.73 -0.20
CA LEU A 107 8.24 6.51 0.58
C LEU A 107 9.16 5.47 -0.05
N ALA A 108 9.06 5.26 -1.35
CA ALA A 108 9.87 4.28 -2.07
C ALA A 108 11.36 4.64 -2.07
N SER A 109 11.70 5.92 -2.01
CA SER A 109 13.08 6.40 -1.98
C SER A 109 13.60 6.66 -0.56
N ASP A 110 12.81 6.35 0.47
CA ASP A 110 13.14 6.57 1.89
C ASP A 110 13.27 8.05 2.29
N ASN A 111 12.74 8.97 1.50
CA ASN A 111 12.65 10.38 1.87
C ASN A 111 11.53 10.64 2.88
N VAL A 112 10.58 9.72 2.96
CA VAL A 112 9.49 9.71 3.94
C VAL A 112 9.51 8.33 4.58
N SER A 113 9.45 8.27 5.91
CA SER A 113 9.39 7.00 6.65
C SER A 113 7.98 6.41 6.60
N GLU A 114 7.87 5.12 6.96
CA GLU A 114 6.56 4.49 7.12
C GLU A 114 5.68 5.25 8.11
N ALA A 115 6.26 5.68 9.23
CA ALA A 115 5.53 6.43 10.27
C ALA A 115 5.02 7.77 9.73
N GLU A 116 5.82 8.47 8.96
CA GLU A 116 5.42 9.73 8.32
C GLU A 116 4.33 9.50 7.27
N PHE A 117 4.43 8.42 6.51
CA PHE A 117 3.41 8.04 5.54
C PHE A 117 2.08 7.72 6.23
N ALA A 118 2.13 6.97 7.34
CA ALA A 118 0.94 6.67 8.14
C ALA A 118 0.29 7.95 8.68
N ALA A 119 1.08 8.91 9.14
CA ALA A 119 0.58 10.19 9.61
C ALA A 119 -0.11 10.98 8.49
N TRP A 120 0.45 10.95 7.30
CA TRP A 120 -0.15 11.58 6.12
C TRP A 120 -1.50 10.93 5.77
N LEU A 121 -1.57 9.59 5.77
CA LEU A 121 -2.83 8.87 5.53
C LEU A 121 -3.89 9.24 6.57
N ARG A 122 -3.49 9.37 7.82
CA ARG A 122 -4.40 9.72 8.92
C ARG A 122 -5.00 11.11 8.72
N LYS A 123 -4.19 12.07 8.27
CA LYS A 123 -4.66 13.43 7.97
C LYS A 123 -5.66 13.44 6.81
N LEU A 124 -5.42 12.68 5.76
CA LEU A 124 -6.35 12.56 4.64
C LEU A 124 -7.71 12.07 5.09
N SER A 125 -7.73 11.09 5.98
CA SER A 125 -8.96 10.46 6.46
C SER A 125 -9.73 11.36 7.42
N SER A 126 -9.08 12.25 8.14
CA SER A 126 -9.72 13.20 9.06
C SER A 126 -10.27 14.42 8.34
N GLY A 127 -9.96 14.61 7.08
CA GLY A 127 -10.36 15.79 6.33
C GLY A 127 -9.53 17.02 6.63
N ASP A 128 -8.45 16.92 7.36
CA ASP A 128 -7.55 18.01 7.74
C ASP A 128 -6.47 18.22 6.66
N VAL A 129 -6.93 18.34 5.44
CA VAL A 129 -6.02 18.45 4.31
C VAL A 129 -6.10 19.81 3.68
#